data_d60ac554a89cc0d128ce7dffb8e27c4e
#
_entry.id   d60ac554a89cc0d128ce7dffb8e27c4e
#
_cell.length_a   1.000
_cell.length_b   1.000
_cell.length_c   1.000
_cell.angle_alpha   90.00
_cell.angle_beta   90.00
_cell.angle_gamma   90.00
#
_symmetry.space_group_name_H-M   'P 1'
#
loop_
_entity.id
_entity.type
_entity.pdbx_description
1 polymer ?
#
loop_
_entity_poly.entity_id
_entity_poly.type
_entity_poly.pdbx_seq_one_letter_code
_entity_poly.pdbx_strand_id
1 'polypeptide(L)'
;MSLIGGGGSGGGRRMPPGGGGWAGGAIGQAKALDLIERFRLSPHPEGGHYRETFRDGPGPDGRAKSTAILYLLQGGEVSHWHRVDAAEVWHFYAGGPMQIQVSDDGDEVSNHCLWHPDARLIGAPEIVPQVVVPAGAWQSARTDAAWSLVGCTVAPGFSFEHFEMAPPDWKPKALR
;
A
#
# COMPACT_ATOMS: atom_id res chain seq x y z
N MET A 1 51.38 15.00 45.51
CA MET A 1 50.04 15.49 45.90
C MET A 1 49.14 15.20 44.75
N SER A 2 48.46 14.01 44.74
CA SER A 2 47.10 13.80 45.25
C SER A 2 46.12 14.76 44.56
N LEU A 3 45.10 14.34 43.84
CA LEU A 3 44.03 13.42 44.04
C LEU A 3 43.04 13.41 42.84
N ILE A 4 42.46 12.28 42.66
CA ILE A 4 41.04 11.86 42.57
C ILE A 4 40.37 12.20 41.27
N GLY A 5 39.92 11.31 40.40
CA GLY A 5 39.05 10.17 40.62
C GLY A 5 37.58 10.57 40.47
N GLY A 6 36.99 10.34 39.30
CA GLY A 6 35.57 10.55 39.08
C GLY A 6 35.10 9.70 37.91
N GLY A 7 34.74 8.43 38.20
CA GLY A 7 34.13 7.55 37.27
C GLY A 7 32.68 7.98 36.99
N GLY A 8 32.36 8.25 35.74
CA GLY A 8 31.00 8.43 35.23
C GLY A 8 30.56 7.16 34.53
N SER A 9 29.78 6.32 35.20
CA SER A 9 29.11 5.16 34.63
C SER A 9 28.05 5.61 33.61
N GLY A 10 28.40 5.58 32.34
CA GLY A 10 27.46 5.72 31.24
C GLY A 10 26.55 4.51 31.18
N GLY A 11 25.37 4.62 31.78
CA GLY A 11 24.30 3.64 31.64
C GLY A 11 23.84 3.57 30.21
N GLY A 12 24.42 2.66 29.44
CA GLY A 12 23.92 2.32 28.12
C GLY A 12 22.49 1.79 28.24
N ARG A 13 21.53 2.58 27.81
CA ARG A 13 20.16 2.09 27.61
C ARG A 13 20.23 1.04 26.52
N ARG A 14 20.12 -0.24 26.91
CA ARG A 14 19.88 -1.34 25.98
C ARG A 14 18.54 -1.08 25.32
N MET A 15 18.53 -0.84 24.02
CA MET A 15 17.33 -0.97 23.20
C MET A 15 16.82 -2.40 23.34
N PRO A 16 15.51 -2.61 23.53
CA PRO A 16 14.95 -3.96 23.50
C PRO A 16 15.17 -4.54 22.09
N PRO A 17 15.44 -5.85 21.97
CA PRO A 17 15.57 -6.49 20.68
C PRO A 17 14.25 -6.32 19.93
N GLY A 18 14.28 -5.67 18.78
CA GLY A 18 13.15 -5.49 17.88
C GLY A 18 12.76 -6.83 17.23
N GLY A 19 12.12 -7.69 17.99
CA GLY A 19 11.45 -8.89 17.54
C GLY A 19 9.96 -8.62 17.39
N GLY A 20 9.57 -7.71 16.51
CA GLY A 20 8.17 -7.50 16.13
C GLY A 20 7.80 -8.50 15.06
N GLY A 21 7.32 -9.68 15.44
CA GLY A 21 6.63 -10.56 14.51
C GLY A 21 5.42 -9.82 13.91
N TRP A 22 5.36 -9.73 12.61
CA TRP A 22 4.27 -9.14 11.82
C TRP A 22 3.01 -10.00 11.82
N ALA A 23 2.83 -10.84 12.83
CA ALA A 23 1.65 -11.68 12.98
C ALA A 23 0.41 -10.81 13.14
N GLY A 24 -0.58 -11.01 12.27
CA GLY A 24 -1.90 -10.39 12.30
C GLY A 24 -2.69 -10.74 13.57
N GLY A 25 -2.16 -10.35 14.74
CA GLY A 25 -2.82 -10.52 16.02
C GLY A 25 -3.92 -9.48 16.24
N ALA A 26 -4.77 -9.71 17.25
CA ALA A 26 -5.87 -8.82 17.62
C ALA A 26 -5.48 -7.33 17.73
N ILE A 27 -4.25 -7.02 18.16
CA ILE A 27 -3.72 -5.65 18.25
C ILE A 27 -3.57 -5.02 16.86
N GLY A 28 -3.07 -5.77 15.88
CA GLY A 28 -2.93 -5.28 14.50
C GLY A 28 -4.28 -5.01 13.85
N GLN A 29 -5.26 -5.89 14.04
CA GLN A 29 -6.62 -5.70 13.55
C GLN A 29 -7.32 -4.51 14.22
N ALA A 30 -7.19 -4.36 15.54
CA ALA A 30 -7.72 -3.22 16.28
C ALA A 30 -7.16 -1.90 15.73
N LYS A 31 -5.87 -1.85 15.35
CA LYS A 31 -5.25 -0.68 14.73
C LYS A 31 -5.79 -0.39 13.34
N ALA A 32 -6.06 -1.40 12.54
CA ALA A 32 -6.69 -1.21 11.22
C ALA A 32 -8.07 -0.60 11.34
N LEU A 33 -8.91 -1.10 12.24
CA LEU A 33 -10.26 -0.55 12.50
C LEU A 33 -10.21 0.90 13.00
N ASP A 34 -9.28 1.23 13.90
CA ASP A 34 -9.05 2.61 14.37
C ASP A 34 -8.70 3.55 13.19
N LEU A 35 -7.86 3.10 12.25
CA LEU A 35 -7.52 3.88 11.06
C LEU A 35 -8.70 4.05 10.10
N ILE A 36 -9.49 2.99 9.90
CA ILE A 36 -10.71 3.05 9.08
C ILE A 36 -11.67 4.10 9.64
N GLU A 37 -11.93 4.06 10.95
CA GLU A 37 -12.80 5.03 11.63
C GLU A 37 -12.20 6.43 11.58
N ARG A 38 -10.96 6.60 12.01
CA ARG A 38 -10.24 7.88 12.08
C ARG A 38 -10.20 8.60 10.74
N PHE A 39 -9.91 7.88 9.66
CA PHE A 39 -9.84 8.44 8.33
C PHE A 39 -11.17 8.37 7.58
N ARG A 40 -12.23 7.82 8.21
CA ARG A 40 -13.56 7.66 7.60
C ARG A 40 -13.49 6.93 6.26
N LEU A 41 -12.77 5.80 6.25
CA LEU A 41 -12.65 4.99 5.06
C LEU A 41 -13.92 4.16 4.87
N SER A 42 -14.37 4.02 3.63
CA SER A 42 -15.51 3.20 3.23
C SER A 42 -15.03 1.99 2.43
N PRO A 43 -15.78 0.87 2.42
CA PRO A 43 -15.44 -0.28 1.58
C PRO A 43 -15.28 0.10 0.09
N HIS A 44 -14.26 -0.44 -0.56
CA HIS A 44 -14.05 -0.28 -2.00
C HIS A 44 -14.59 -1.50 -2.77
N PRO A 45 -15.15 -1.33 -3.99
CA PRO A 45 -15.65 -2.45 -4.78
C PRO A 45 -14.61 -3.53 -5.10
N GLU A 46 -13.34 -3.18 -5.24
CA GLU A 46 -12.23 -4.10 -5.49
C GLU A 46 -11.78 -4.87 -4.24
N GLY A 47 -12.20 -4.47 -3.07
CA GLY A 47 -11.75 -4.92 -1.75
C GLY A 47 -11.05 -3.81 -0.98
N GLY A 48 -10.84 -4.03 0.32
CA GLY A 48 -10.26 -3.03 1.21
C GLY A 48 -11.16 -1.82 1.46
N HIS A 49 -10.54 -0.75 1.98
CA HIS A 49 -11.24 0.47 2.40
C HIS A 49 -10.54 1.71 1.85
N TYR A 50 -11.32 2.70 1.41
CA TYR A 50 -10.78 3.91 0.81
C TYR A 50 -11.52 5.16 1.20
N ARG A 51 -10.88 6.31 0.95
CA ARG A 51 -11.53 7.61 0.93
C ARG A 51 -10.82 8.52 -0.08
N GLU A 52 -11.60 9.16 -0.95
CA GLU A 52 -11.07 10.24 -1.78
C GLU A 52 -10.74 11.44 -0.88
N THR A 53 -9.49 11.87 -0.96
CA THR A 53 -8.96 13.01 -0.18
C THR A 53 -8.76 14.24 -1.04
N PHE A 54 -8.68 14.06 -2.34
CA PHE A 54 -8.47 15.14 -3.30
C PHE A 54 -9.11 14.80 -4.64
N ARG A 55 -9.76 15.78 -5.23
CA ARG A 55 -10.22 15.81 -6.62
C ARG A 55 -9.94 17.19 -7.19
N ASP A 56 -9.11 17.24 -8.23
CA ASP A 56 -8.78 18.50 -8.92
C ASP A 56 -9.96 18.97 -9.79
N GLY A 57 -9.87 20.22 -10.22
CA GLY A 57 -10.83 20.80 -11.17
C GLY A 57 -10.83 20.06 -12.52
N PRO A 58 -11.90 20.27 -13.32
CA PRO A 58 -12.05 19.58 -14.59
C PRO A 58 -10.95 19.95 -15.59
N GLY A 59 -10.51 18.96 -16.33
CA GLY A 59 -9.72 19.12 -17.54
C GLY A 59 -10.58 19.54 -18.74
N PRO A 60 -10.00 19.59 -19.95
CA PRO A 60 -10.70 19.99 -21.18
C PRO A 60 -11.88 19.09 -21.56
N ASP A 61 -11.83 17.83 -21.16
CA ASP A 61 -12.85 16.79 -21.39
C ASP A 61 -13.92 16.72 -20.28
N GLY A 62 -13.83 17.60 -19.26
CA GLY A 62 -14.71 17.59 -18.10
C GLY A 62 -14.31 16.63 -16.99
N ARG A 63 -13.35 15.72 -17.23
CA ARG A 63 -12.78 14.84 -16.22
C ARG A 63 -11.86 15.61 -15.27
N ALA A 64 -11.79 15.22 -14.00
CA ALA A 64 -10.82 15.80 -13.07
C ALA A 64 -9.40 15.63 -13.61
N LYS A 65 -8.52 16.63 -13.41
CA LYS A 65 -7.12 16.52 -13.85
C LYS A 65 -6.36 15.48 -13.05
N SER A 66 -6.68 15.33 -11.76
CA SER A 66 -6.15 14.27 -10.91
C SER A 66 -7.06 13.99 -9.74
N THR A 67 -6.89 12.81 -9.12
CA THR A 67 -7.53 12.42 -7.87
C THR A 67 -6.53 11.75 -6.96
N ALA A 68 -6.74 11.84 -5.65
CA ALA A 68 -5.97 11.07 -4.67
C ALA A 68 -6.89 10.44 -3.64
N ILE A 69 -6.55 9.22 -3.22
CA ILE A 69 -7.24 8.48 -2.17
C ILE A 69 -6.27 8.06 -1.07
N LEU A 70 -6.81 7.86 0.13
CA LEU A 70 -6.25 6.91 1.10
C LEU A 70 -6.87 5.55 0.82
N TYR A 71 -6.05 4.50 0.87
CA TYR A 71 -6.48 3.13 0.67
C TYR A 71 -5.84 2.22 1.72
N LEU A 72 -6.63 1.33 2.33
CA LEU A 72 -6.20 0.41 3.37
C LEU A 72 -6.65 -1.01 3.04
N LEU A 73 -5.69 -1.93 3.07
CA LEU A 73 -5.94 -3.37 3.10
C LEU A 73 -5.63 -3.94 4.48
N GLN A 74 -6.53 -4.76 5.00
CA GLN A 74 -6.27 -5.60 6.16
C GLN A 74 -5.66 -6.94 5.72
N GLY A 75 -5.01 -7.63 6.65
CA GLY A 75 -4.46 -8.96 6.37
C GLY A 75 -5.54 -9.94 5.89
N GLY A 76 -5.29 -10.56 4.76
CA GLY A 76 -6.23 -11.45 4.08
C GLY A 76 -7.18 -10.76 3.08
N GLU A 77 -7.26 -9.44 3.08
CA GLU A 77 -7.97 -8.71 2.02
C GLU A 77 -7.09 -8.61 0.76
N VAL A 78 -7.76 -8.55 -0.37
CA VAL A 78 -7.15 -8.40 -1.70
C VAL A 78 -7.87 -7.27 -2.42
N SER A 79 -7.09 -6.34 -3.00
CA SER A 79 -7.56 -5.52 -4.10
C SER A 79 -7.59 -6.41 -5.33
N HIS A 80 -8.80 -6.79 -5.75
CA HIS A 80 -8.99 -7.70 -6.87
C HIS A 80 -8.44 -7.10 -8.18
N TRP A 81 -8.12 -7.96 -9.15
CA TRP A 81 -7.64 -7.54 -10.46
C TRP A 81 -8.60 -6.53 -11.10
N HIS A 82 -8.06 -5.37 -11.40
CA HIS A 82 -8.78 -4.27 -12.03
C HIS A 82 -7.82 -3.44 -12.88
N ARG A 83 -8.36 -2.54 -13.69
CA ARG A 83 -7.58 -1.57 -14.44
C ARG A 83 -8.32 -0.24 -14.57
N VAL A 84 -7.55 0.82 -14.77
CA VAL A 84 -8.03 2.16 -15.09
C VAL A 84 -7.35 2.66 -16.36
N ASP A 85 -8.01 3.54 -17.08
CA ASP A 85 -7.52 4.11 -18.34
C ASP A 85 -6.46 5.21 -18.16
N ALA A 86 -6.02 5.46 -16.95
CA ALA A 86 -5.04 6.47 -16.58
C ALA A 86 -3.91 5.83 -15.74
N ALA A 87 -2.74 6.47 -15.72
CA ALA A 87 -1.66 6.05 -14.85
C ALA A 87 -2.04 6.23 -13.38
N GLU A 88 -1.72 5.23 -12.56
CA GLU A 88 -1.93 5.26 -11.11
C GLU A 88 -0.60 5.12 -10.39
N VAL A 89 -0.39 5.94 -9.37
CA VAL A 89 0.80 5.88 -8.52
C VAL A 89 0.40 5.48 -7.11
N TRP A 90 0.94 4.38 -6.64
CA TRP A 90 0.79 3.88 -5.27
C TRP A 90 1.92 4.42 -4.40
N HIS A 91 1.60 4.91 -3.21
CA HIS A 91 2.53 5.52 -2.26
C HIS A 91 2.41 4.84 -0.91
N PHE A 92 3.51 4.31 -0.36
CA PHE A 92 3.50 3.72 0.98
C PHE A 92 3.39 4.80 2.06
N TYR A 93 2.48 4.60 3.03
CA TYR A 93 2.34 5.50 4.18
C TYR A 93 2.63 4.81 5.50
N ALA A 94 2.04 3.64 5.77
CA ALA A 94 2.20 2.97 7.07
C ALA A 94 1.76 1.50 7.02
N GLY A 95 2.15 0.75 8.05
CA GLY A 95 1.81 -0.67 8.19
C GLY A 95 2.88 -1.59 7.66
N GLY A 96 2.48 -2.77 7.22
CA GLY A 96 3.38 -3.75 6.62
C GLY A 96 3.55 -3.61 5.13
N PRO A 97 4.37 -4.47 4.52
CA PRO A 97 4.58 -4.47 3.07
C PRO A 97 3.30 -4.80 2.32
N MET A 98 3.10 -4.13 1.19
CA MET A 98 2.04 -4.43 0.24
C MET A 98 2.65 -5.00 -1.02
N GLN A 99 2.17 -6.18 -1.42
CA GLN A 99 2.54 -6.80 -2.69
C GLN A 99 1.61 -6.25 -3.77
N ILE A 100 2.18 -5.63 -4.79
CA ILE A 100 1.43 -5.14 -5.95
C ILE A 100 1.86 -5.96 -7.16
N GLN A 101 0.88 -6.50 -7.87
CA GLN A 101 1.06 -7.25 -9.11
C GLN A 101 0.53 -6.41 -10.26
N VAL A 102 1.31 -6.30 -11.33
CA VAL A 102 0.94 -5.54 -12.53
C VAL A 102 1.11 -6.42 -13.76
N SER A 103 0.15 -6.33 -14.68
CA SER A 103 0.18 -7.04 -15.96
C SER A 103 -0.32 -6.12 -17.08
N ASP A 104 0.54 -5.80 -18.01
CA ASP A 104 0.20 -4.87 -19.11
C ASP A 104 -0.76 -5.50 -20.14
N ASP A 105 -0.62 -6.79 -20.38
CA ASP A 105 -1.33 -7.53 -21.43
C ASP A 105 -2.26 -8.65 -20.92
N GLY A 106 -2.26 -8.94 -19.61
CA GLY A 106 -2.98 -10.07 -19.02
C GLY A 106 -2.23 -11.40 -19.14
N ASP A 107 -1.00 -11.40 -19.61
CA ASP A 107 -0.16 -12.58 -19.80
C ASP A 107 0.93 -12.65 -18.73
N GLU A 108 1.92 -11.79 -18.80
CA GLU A 108 3.03 -11.71 -17.83
C GLU A 108 2.67 -10.87 -16.62
N VAL A 109 3.35 -11.12 -15.48
CA VAL A 109 3.12 -10.40 -14.23
C VAL A 109 4.45 -9.90 -13.66
N SER A 110 4.52 -8.60 -13.42
CA SER A 110 5.55 -8.00 -12.59
C SER A 110 5.09 -7.90 -11.13
N ASN A 111 6.00 -8.18 -10.20
CA ASN A 111 5.72 -8.15 -8.77
C ASN A 111 6.53 -7.05 -8.10
N HIS A 112 5.87 -6.21 -7.32
CA HIS A 112 6.47 -5.09 -6.61
C HIS A 112 6.18 -5.19 -5.11
N CYS A 113 7.19 -4.88 -4.29
CA CYS A 113 7.04 -4.78 -2.85
C CYS A 113 7.03 -3.30 -2.44
N LEU A 114 5.83 -2.77 -2.22
CA LEU A 114 5.64 -1.39 -1.78
C LEU A 114 5.77 -1.33 -0.26
N TRP A 115 6.84 -0.70 0.24
CA TRP A 115 7.08 -0.58 1.67
C TRP A 115 8.06 0.56 1.99
N HIS A 116 8.38 0.69 3.30
CA HIS A 116 9.32 1.70 3.79
C HIS A 116 10.71 1.49 3.18
N PRO A 117 11.37 2.54 2.66
CA PRO A 117 12.64 2.41 1.92
C PRO A 117 13.80 1.85 2.75
N ASP A 118 13.75 2.00 4.07
CA ASP A 118 14.76 1.43 4.98
C ASP A 118 14.50 -0.03 5.37
N ALA A 119 13.34 -0.58 4.95
CA ALA A 119 12.99 -1.96 5.26
C ALA A 119 13.85 -2.96 4.48
N ARG A 120 13.97 -4.18 5.01
CA ARG A 120 14.68 -5.29 4.37
C ARG A 120 13.85 -6.55 4.55
N LEU A 121 13.57 -7.22 3.45
CA LEU A 121 12.94 -8.54 3.44
C LEU A 121 13.81 -9.50 2.63
N ILE A 122 14.23 -10.59 3.26
CA ILE A 122 15.03 -11.61 2.59
C ILE A 122 14.15 -12.34 1.57
N GLY A 123 14.61 -12.41 0.31
CA GLY A 123 13.90 -13.08 -0.78
C GLY A 123 12.71 -12.33 -1.37
N ALA A 124 12.42 -11.11 -0.90
CA ALA A 124 11.42 -10.25 -1.53
C ALA A 124 11.93 -9.58 -2.82
N PRO A 125 11.05 -9.16 -3.72
CA PRO A 125 11.39 -8.20 -4.76
C PRO A 125 12.00 -6.93 -4.18
N GLU A 126 12.59 -6.09 -5.02
CA GLU A 126 13.07 -4.78 -4.59
C GLU A 126 11.98 -4.01 -3.86
N ILE A 127 12.32 -3.49 -2.67
CA ILE A 127 11.41 -2.69 -1.86
C ILE A 127 11.47 -1.26 -2.38
N VAL A 128 10.29 -0.75 -2.75
CA VAL A 128 10.14 0.61 -3.27
C VAL A 128 9.06 1.37 -2.49
N PRO A 129 9.21 2.68 -2.26
CA PRO A 129 8.21 3.49 -1.58
C PRO A 129 7.06 3.92 -2.49
N GLN A 130 7.21 3.72 -3.81
CA GLN A 130 6.22 4.06 -4.84
C GLN A 130 6.22 3.00 -5.93
N VAL A 131 5.02 2.70 -6.46
CA VAL A 131 4.83 1.86 -7.65
C VAL A 131 3.96 2.63 -8.63
N VAL A 132 4.39 2.67 -9.89
CA VAL A 132 3.61 3.26 -10.99
C VAL A 132 2.97 2.13 -11.78
N VAL A 133 1.65 2.19 -11.91
CA VAL A 133 0.87 1.30 -12.78
C VAL A 133 0.52 2.07 -14.04
N PRO A 134 0.93 1.61 -15.23
CA PRO A 134 0.60 2.26 -16.51
C PRO A 134 -0.90 2.29 -16.77
N ALA A 135 -1.35 3.25 -17.55
CA ALA A 135 -2.73 3.34 -18.03
C ALA A 135 -3.14 2.05 -18.76
N GLY A 136 -4.27 1.46 -18.37
CA GLY A 136 -4.81 0.24 -18.98
C GLY A 136 -4.20 -1.07 -18.47
N ALA A 137 -3.11 -1.03 -17.71
CA ALA A 137 -2.53 -2.23 -17.11
C ALA A 137 -3.43 -2.80 -16.01
N TRP A 138 -3.54 -4.13 -15.96
CA TRP A 138 -4.18 -4.84 -14.88
C TRP A 138 -3.31 -4.79 -13.62
N GLN A 139 -3.95 -4.58 -12.48
CA GLN A 139 -3.27 -4.54 -11.19
C GLN A 139 -4.07 -5.27 -10.11
N SER A 140 -3.37 -5.79 -9.12
CA SER A 140 -3.93 -6.40 -7.93
C SER A 140 -2.99 -6.16 -6.76
N ALA A 141 -3.52 -6.01 -5.55
CA ALA A 141 -2.70 -5.78 -4.38
C ALA A 141 -3.15 -6.63 -3.19
N ARG A 142 -2.21 -6.97 -2.31
CA ARG A 142 -2.47 -7.67 -1.06
C ARG A 142 -1.42 -7.34 -0.02
N THR A 143 -1.74 -7.59 1.23
CA THR A 143 -0.77 -7.56 2.33
C THR A 143 -0.84 -8.83 3.15
N ASP A 144 0.33 -9.38 3.51
CA ASP A 144 0.47 -10.48 4.46
C ASP A 144 0.65 -9.97 5.91
N ALA A 145 0.76 -8.65 6.09
CA ALA A 145 0.78 -8.00 7.39
C ALA A 145 -0.64 -7.86 7.96
N ALA A 146 -0.75 -7.39 9.20
CA ALA A 146 -2.06 -7.11 9.78
C ALA A 146 -2.87 -6.08 8.99
N TRP A 147 -2.19 -5.10 8.39
CA TRP A 147 -2.75 -4.08 7.52
C TRP A 147 -1.63 -3.32 6.81
N SER A 148 -2.00 -2.64 5.71
CA SER A 148 -1.18 -1.65 5.00
C SER A 148 -2.02 -0.46 4.62
N LEU A 149 -1.52 0.76 4.87
CA LEU A 149 -2.12 2.02 4.46
C LEU A 149 -1.25 2.66 3.39
N VAL A 150 -1.87 3.00 2.29
CA VAL A 150 -1.22 3.60 1.13
C VAL A 150 -2.04 4.78 0.61
N GLY A 151 -1.46 5.57 -0.28
CA GLY A 151 -2.18 6.52 -1.11
C GLY A 151 -2.14 6.06 -2.55
N CYS A 152 -3.20 6.36 -3.31
CA CYS A 152 -3.21 6.20 -4.77
C CYS A 152 -3.53 7.54 -5.41
N THR A 153 -2.73 7.91 -6.41
CA THR A 153 -2.93 9.13 -7.20
C THR A 153 -3.16 8.73 -8.65
N VAL A 154 -4.24 9.22 -9.26
CA VAL A 154 -4.60 8.92 -10.66
C VAL A 154 -4.67 10.22 -11.46
N ALA A 155 -4.04 10.24 -12.63
CA ALA A 155 -4.06 11.37 -13.55
C ALA A 155 -4.09 10.90 -15.02
N PRO A 156 -5.11 11.30 -15.82
CA PRO A 156 -6.34 12.04 -15.47
C PRO A 156 -7.11 11.39 -14.32
N GLY A 157 -7.87 12.18 -13.55
CA GLY A 157 -8.49 11.73 -12.30
C GLY A 157 -9.38 10.49 -12.45
N PHE A 158 -9.47 9.70 -11.41
CA PHE A 158 -10.27 8.48 -11.38
C PHE A 158 -11.76 8.76 -11.61
N SER A 159 -12.41 7.86 -12.36
CA SER A 159 -13.85 7.76 -12.51
C SER A 159 -14.25 6.30 -12.64
N PHE A 160 -15.35 5.88 -12.01
CA PHE A 160 -15.88 4.53 -12.15
C PHE A 160 -16.32 4.20 -13.58
N GLU A 161 -16.57 5.20 -14.43
CA GLU A 161 -16.85 5.01 -15.86
C GLU A 161 -15.64 4.47 -16.63
N HIS A 162 -14.43 4.71 -16.11
CA HIS A 162 -13.16 4.31 -16.69
C HIS A 162 -12.44 3.22 -15.87
N PHE A 163 -13.16 2.61 -14.95
CA PHE A 163 -12.71 1.52 -14.10
C PHE A 163 -13.29 0.19 -14.58
N GLU A 164 -12.43 -0.79 -14.77
CA GLU A 164 -12.83 -2.14 -15.14
C GLU A 164 -12.33 -3.14 -14.10
N MET A 165 -13.25 -3.87 -13.49
CA MET A 165 -12.93 -4.98 -12.61
C MET A 165 -12.96 -6.29 -13.37
N ALA A 166 -11.93 -7.11 -13.21
CA ALA A 166 -11.87 -8.43 -13.81
C ALA A 166 -12.97 -9.35 -13.21
N PRO A 167 -13.45 -10.37 -13.96
CA PRO A 167 -14.30 -11.41 -13.39
C PRO A 167 -13.67 -12.04 -12.14
N PRO A 168 -14.47 -12.56 -11.19
CA PRO A 168 -13.97 -13.07 -9.92
C PRO A 168 -12.83 -14.10 -10.01
N ASP A 169 -12.88 -14.98 -11.02
CA ASP A 169 -11.88 -16.05 -11.22
C ASP A 169 -10.77 -15.66 -12.21
N TRP A 170 -10.82 -14.45 -12.73
CA TRP A 170 -9.82 -14.00 -13.68
C TRP A 170 -8.49 -13.69 -13.02
N LYS A 171 -7.42 -14.09 -13.70
CA LYS A 171 -6.04 -13.74 -13.39
C LYS A 171 -5.20 -13.79 -14.67
N PRO A 172 -4.07 -13.08 -14.73
CA PRO A 172 -3.11 -13.17 -15.83
C PRO A 172 -2.67 -14.61 -16.10
N LYS A 173 -2.28 -14.93 -17.35
CA LYS A 173 -1.93 -16.30 -17.75
C LYS A 173 -0.78 -16.88 -16.93
N ALA A 174 0.22 -16.07 -16.60
CA ALA A 174 1.37 -16.47 -15.78
C ALA A 174 0.98 -16.99 -14.37
N LEU A 175 -0.27 -16.71 -13.90
CA LEU A 175 -0.78 -17.14 -12.60
C LEU A 175 -1.87 -18.25 -12.69
N ARG A 176 -2.11 -18.80 -13.88
CA ARG A 176 -3.13 -19.85 -14.12
C ARG A 176 -2.62 -21.25 -13.84
#